data_3bebbfaddb650f6484751a789533d009
#
_entry.id   3bebbfaddb650f6484751a789533d009
#
_cell.length_a   1.000
_cell.length_b   1.000
_cell.length_c   1.000
_cell.angle_alpha   90.00
_cell.angle_beta   90.00
_cell.angle_gamma   90.00
#
_symmetry.space_group_name_H-M   'P 1'
#
loop_
_entity.id
_entity.type
_entity.pdbx_description
1 polymer ?
#
loop_
_entity_poly.entity_id
_entity_poly.type
_entity_poly.pdbx_seq_one_letter_code
_entity_poly.pdbx_strand_id
1 'polypeptide(L)'
;MEEIREIRIESENYPKLLKGIKNPPKVLYIRGELKSSAPKGQASLSEAEWDEQCFAVVGTRRFSSYGKQVALEIAGDLAEAGLTIVSGLAPGIDTFCHQATLERKKQTIAVLGTGLDEKSIYPQSNLKLAQKIIETGGCLISEYPEGTRGTQFTFPQRNRIISGISLGVLVIEAKEKSGALITAEWAKKQGRKVFAIPGPIHSSNSRGPHKLIKEGAKLVENANDILLELNLPEITRPDLVEGENREENLILESLKEESLYIDKIIEKTKLPAAIVASTIAILEIKGKIRNLGGNIYAISHR
;
A
#
# COMPACT_ATOMS: atom_id res chain seq x y z
N MET A 1 16.29 22.17 -0.90
CA MET A 1 15.14 21.50 -1.57
C MET A 1 15.72 20.70 -2.70
N GLU A 2 15.36 19.41 -2.82
CA GLU A 2 15.86 18.60 -3.94
C GLU A 2 15.33 19.14 -5.27
N GLU A 3 16.21 19.16 -6.26
CA GLU A 3 15.94 19.66 -7.61
C GLU A 3 15.02 18.71 -8.38
N ILE A 4 14.14 19.25 -9.22
CA ILE A 4 13.30 18.44 -10.12
C ILE A 4 14.16 18.09 -11.33
N ARG A 5 14.35 16.78 -11.57
CA ARG A 5 15.12 16.24 -12.70
C ARG A 5 14.19 15.76 -13.81
N GLU A 6 14.65 15.88 -15.05
CA GLU A 6 13.97 15.32 -16.22
C GLU A 6 14.63 14.00 -16.65
N ILE A 7 13.82 12.98 -16.91
CA ILE A 7 14.26 11.74 -17.55
C ILE A 7 13.47 11.57 -18.85
N ARG A 8 14.16 11.54 -19.97
CA ARG A 8 13.55 11.34 -21.28
C ARG A 8 13.45 9.85 -21.61
N ILE A 9 12.48 9.48 -22.45
CA ILE A 9 12.20 8.09 -22.79
C ILE A 9 13.39 7.38 -23.47
N GLU A 10 14.28 8.14 -24.09
CA GLU A 10 15.52 7.63 -24.70
C GLU A 10 16.62 7.34 -23.67
N SER A 11 16.52 7.90 -22.48
CA SER A 11 17.53 7.74 -21.42
C SER A 11 17.59 6.30 -20.92
N GLU A 12 18.79 5.86 -20.58
CA GLU A 12 19.03 4.53 -20.00
C GLU A 12 18.32 4.35 -18.64
N ASN A 13 18.18 5.44 -17.88
CA ASN A 13 17.53 5.46 -16.57
C ASN A 13 15.99 5.57 -16.66
N TYR A 14 15.40 5.53 -17.86
CA TYR A 14 13.95 5.54 -18.00
C TYR A 14 13.37 4.19 -17.58
N PRO A 15 12.30 4.15 -16.73
CA PRO A 15 11.75 2.89 -16.21
C PRO A 15 11.41 1.90 -17.32
N LYS A 16 11.96 0.69 -17.25
CA LYS A 16 11.78 -0.34 -18.30
C LYS A 16 10.32 -0.74 -18.45
N LEU A 17 9.64 -0.99 -17.34
CA LEU A 17 8.23 -1.38 -17.35
C LEU A 17 7.35 -0.29 -17.96
N LEU A 18 7.63 0.98 -17.64
CA LEU A 18 6.89 2.11 -18.18
C LEU A 18 7.19 2.34 -19.68
N LYS A 19 8.42 2.13 -20.11
CA LYS A 19 8.79 2.23 -21.52
C LYS A 19 8.02 1.27 -22.41
N GLY A 20 7.63 0.11 -21.86
CA GLY A 20 6.87 -0.94 -22.57
C GLY A 20 5.37 -0.69 -22.71
N ILE A 21 4.77 0.33 -22.09
CA ILE A 21 3.33 0.58 -22.23
C ILE A 21 2.99 1.25 -23.58
N LYS A 22 1.73 1.16 -24.00
CA LYS A 22 1.28 1.68 -25.30
C LYS A 22 1.55 3.18 -25.50
N ASN A 23 1.42 4.00 -24.45
CA ASN A 23 1.60 5.45 -24.50
C ASN A 23 2.51 5.90 -23.34
N PRO A 24 3.81 5.62 -23.37
CA PRO A 24 4.73 6.05 -22.31
C PRO A 24 4.90 7.57 -22.35
N PRO A 25 5.07 8.25 -21.22
CA PRO A 25 5.45 9.65 -21.18
C PRO A 25 6.77 9.87 -21.92
N LYS A 26 6.87 10.89 -22.77
CA LYS A 26 8.15 11.22 -23.44
C LYS A 26 9.17 11.77 -22.45
N VAL A 27 8.69 12.45 -21.41
CA VAL A 27 9.50 13.04 -20.34
C VAL A 27 8.84 12.69 -19.01
N LEU A 28 9.66 12.30 -18.04
CA LEU A 28 9.27 12.17 -16.63
C LEU A 28 10.03 13.22 -15.83
N TYR A 29 9.29 13.94 -15.02
CA TYR A 29 9.82 14.81 -13.98
C TYR A 29 9.90 13.99 -12.70
N ILE A 30 11.04 14.05 -12.01
CA ILE A 30 11.28 13.31 -10.76
C ILE A 30 11.83 14.28 -9.73
N ARG A 31 11.26 14.24 -8.53
CA ARG A 31 11.77 14.95 -7.35
C ARG A 31 11.99 13.94 -6.23
N GLY A 32 13.21 13.88 -5.71
CA GLY A 32 13.67 12.83 -4.80
C GLY A 32 14.55 11.81 -5.50
N GLU A 33 14.98 10.79 -4.78
CA GLU A 33 15.84 9.73 -5.28
C GLU A 33 15.17 8.38 -5.10
N LEU A 34 15.34 7.51 -6.09
CA LEU A 34 15.06 6.09 -5.97
C LEU A 34 16.38 5.37 -5.76
N LYS A 35 16.61 4.92 -4.54
CA LYS A 35 17.70 4.00 -4.24
C LYS A 35 17.19 2.59 -4.43
N SER A 36 17.95 1.74 -5.13
CA SER A 36 17.62 0.32 -5.19
C SER A 36 17.43 -0.23 -3.77
N SER A 37 16.26 -0.83 -3.52
CA SER A 37 15.92 -1.45 -2.23
C SER A 37 16.49 -2.87 -2.09
N ALA A 38 17.38 -3.29 -3.01
CA ALA A 38 18.00 -4.61 -2.96
C ALA A 38 18.70 -4.83 -1.60
N PRO A 39 18.48 -5.97 -0.93
CA PRO A 39 19.20 -6.34 0.28
C PRO A 39 20.70 -6.29 0.05
N LYS A 40 21.48 -5.80 1.04
CA LYS A 40 22.95 -5.82 0.98
C LYS A 40 23.41 -7.26 0.71
N GLY A 41 24.03 -7.48 -0.47
CA GLY A 41 24.53 -8.79 -0.89
C GLY A 41 23.87 -9.38 -2.14
N GLN A 42 22.75 -8.84 -2.63
CA GLN A 42 22.28 -9.09 -3.99
C GLN A 42 22.85 -8.01 -4.92
N ALA A 43 23.18 -8.39 -6.16
CA ALA A 43 23.65 -7.44 -7.16
C ALA A 43 22.71 -6.23 -7.19
N SER A 44 23.25 -5.03 -7.02
CA SER A 44 22.45 -3.81 -7.10
C SER A 44 21.81 -3.78 -8.49
N LEU A 45 20.47 -3.75 -8.52
CA LEU A 45 19.76 -3.45 -9.77
C LEU A 45 20.35 -2.14 -10.33
N SER A 46 20.59 -2.09 -11.63
CA SER A 46 21.02 -0.86 -12.27
C SER A 46 19.99 0.24 -11.99
N GLU A 47 20.38 1.51 -12.04
CA GLU A 47 19.45 2.63 -11.85
C GLU A 47 18.23 2.57 -12.78
N ALA A 48 18.28 1.76 -13.84
CA ALA A 48 17.18 1.54 -14.79
C ALA A 48 16.19 0.42 -14.38
N GLU A 49 16.48 -0.35 -13.34
CA GLU A 49 15.70 -1.55 -12.95
C GLU A 49 14.87 -1.36 -11.68
N TRP A 50 14.79 -0.13 -11.17
CA TRP A 50 14.06 0.16 -9.95
C TRP A 50 12.53 -0.08 -10.05
N ASP A 51 11.95 -0.03 -11.25
CA ASP A 51 10.53 -0.31 -11.47
C ASP A 51 10.20 -1.81 -11.43
N GLU A 52 11.21 -2.68 -11.55
CA GLU A 52 11.01 -4.14 -11.42
C GLU A 52 10.66 -4.60 -9.99
N GLN A 53 10.70 -3.69 -9.00
CA GLN A 53 10.27 -3.94 -7.63
C GLN A 53 9.07 -3.08 -7.22
N CYS A 54 8.48 -2.34 -8.14
CA CYS A 54 7.34 -1.48 -7.86
C CYS A 54 6.01 -2.22 -7.87
N PHE A 55 5.16 -1.91 -6.90
CA PHE A 55 3.82 -2.47 -6.80
C PHE A 55 2.80 -1.38 -6.46
N ALA A 56 1.74 -1.26 -7.27
CA ALA A 56 0.74 -0.22 -7.08
C ALA A 56 -0.34 -0.63 -6.08
N VAL A 57 -0.65 0.25 -5.13
CA VAL A 57 -1.79 0.10 -4.23
C VAL A 57 -2.65 1.35 -4.34
N VAL A 58 -3.92 1.18 -4.72
CA VAL A 58 -4.83 2.29 -4.98
C VAL A 58 -6.21 2.04 -4.38
N GLY A 59 -7.00 3.11 -4.21
CA GLY A 59 -8.35 2.97 -3.74
C GLY A 59 -9.16 4.25 -3.69
N THR A 60 -10.26 4.19 -2.96
CA THR A 60 -11.21 5.29 -2.82
C THR A 60 -10.63 6.45 -1.99
N ARG A 61 -11.06 7.66 -2.32
CA ARG A 61 -10.82 8.85 -1.49
C ARG A 61 -11.72 8.91 -0.26
N ARG A 62 -12.85 8.16 -0.27
CA ARG A 62 -13.84 8.06 0.81
C ARG A 62 -13.79 6.65 1.39
N PHE A 63 -12.77 6.40 2.18
CA PHE A 63 -12.46 5.11 2.78
C PHE A 63 -13.37 4.77 3.98
N SER A 64 -13.49 3.49 4.27
CA SER A 64 -14.03 2.98 5.53
C SER A 64 -12.90 2.67 6.53
N SER A 65 -13.25 2.43 7.80
CA SER A 65 -12.28 1.97 8.81
C SER A 65 -11.61 0.67 8.36
N TYR A 66 -12.36 -0.26 7.74
CA TYR A 66 -11.83 -1.48 7.14
C TYR A 66 -10.80 -1.17 6.05
N GLY A 67 -11.15 -0.33 5.07
CA GLY A 67 -10.24 0.03 3.98
C GLY A 67 -8.96 0.71 4.46
N LYS A 68 -9.06 1.58 5.48
CA LYS A 68 -7.88 2.17 6.13
C LYS A 68 -6.97 1.11 6.74
N GLN A 69 -7.56 0.19 7.53
CA GLN A 69 -6.81 -0.86 8.20
C GLN A 69 -6.10 -1.76 7.19
N VAL A 70 -6.81 -2.24 6.18
CA VAL A 70 -6.24 -3.09 5.12
C VAL A 70 -5.14 -2.37 4.35
N ALA A 71 -5.30 -1.06 4.07
CA ALA A 71 -4.27 -0.27 3.40
C ALA A 71 -2.98 -0.18 4.21
N LEU A 72 -3.10 0.09 5.53
CA LEU A 72 -1.95 0.17 6.43
C LEU A 72 -1.24 -1.18 6.57
N GLU A 73 -1.99 -2.27 6.64
CA GLU A 73 -1.46 -3.62 6.80
C GLU A 73 -0.77 -4.09 5.52
N ILE A 74 -1.53 -4.23 4.43
CA ILE A 74 -1.01 -4.85 3.20
C ILE A 74 0.09 -4.02 2.53
N ALA A 75 -0.06 -2.68 2.44
CA ALA A 75 0.98 -1.86 1.86
C ALA A 75 2.27 -1.89 2.71
N GLY A 76 2.13 -1.93 4.03
CA GLY A 76 3.25 -2.06 4.91
C GLY A 76 3.97 -3.40 4.77
N ASP A 77 3.21 -4.49 4.72
CA ASP A 77 3.76 -5.84 4.57
C ASP A 77 4.49 -6.03 3.23
N LEU A 78 3.89 -5.56 2.15
CA LEU A 78 4.53 -5.58 0.83
C LEU A 78 5.84 -4.77 0.82
N ALA A 79 5.86 -3.63 1.52
CA ALA A 79 7.07 -2.82 1.65
C ALA A 79 8.15 -3.55 2.48
N GLU A 80 7.78 -4.27 3.56
CA GLU A 80 8.69 -5.12 4.33
C GLU A 80 9.25 -6.27 3.49
N ALA A 81 8.44 -6.84 2.61
CA ALA A 81 8.85 -7.87 1.65
C ALA A 81 9.80 -7.35 0.55
N GLY A 82 10.10 -6.05 0.54
CA GLY A 82 11.05 -5.45 -0.41
C GLY A 82 10.41 -4.80 -1.63
N LEU A 83 9.07 -4.75 -1.72
CA LEU A 83 8.40 -4.03 -2.80
C LEU A 83 8.36 -2.53 -2.54
N THR A 84 8.60 -1.73 -3.56
CA THR A 84 8.41 -0.28 -3.53
C THR A 84 6.95 0.03 -3.83
N ILE A 85 6.25 0.58 -2.84
CA ILE A 85 4.84 0.92 -2.99
C ILE A 85 4.66 2.15 -3.85
N VAL A 86 3.82 2.03 -4.87
CA VAL A 86 3.44 3.11 -5.78
C VAL A 86 2.00 3.49 -5.56
N SER A 87 1.73 4.79 -5.43
CA SER A 87 0.35 5.29 -5.36
C SER A 87 0.23 6.72 -5.90
N GLY A 88 -0.97 7.29 -5.83
CA GLY A 88 -1.27 8.57 -6.49
C GLY A 88 -1.28 9.78 -5.58
N LEU A 89 -0.87 9.68 -4.33
CA LEU A 89 -0.92 10.75 -3.33
C LEU A 89 -2.33 11.33 -3.09
N ALA A 90 -3.39 10.68 -3.58
CA ALA A 90 -4.75 11.12 -3.36
C ALA A 90 -5.17 10.97 -1.89
N PRO A 91 -6.19 11.73 -1.41
CA PRO A 91 -6.76 11.49 -0.08
C PRO A 91 -7.28 10.06 0.04
N GLY A 92 -7.28 9.49 1.23
CA GLY A 92 -7.81 8.16 1.51
C GLY A 92 -6.79 7.05 1.34
N ILE A 93 -7.11 6.00 0.60
CA ILE A 93 -6.30 4.78 0.49
C ILE A 93 -4.86 5.08 0.08
N ASP A 94 -4.65 5.89 -0.95
CA ASP A 94 -3.31 6.26 -1.42
C ASP A 94 -2.45 6.87 -0.30
N THR A 95 -3.05 7.77 0.50
CA THR A 95 -2.38 8.39 1.65
C THR A 95 -1.93 7.34 2.67
N PHE A 96 -2.81 6.39 3.02
CA PHE A 96 -2.48 5.35 4.00
C PHE A 96 -1.41 4.39 3.51
N CYS A 97 -1.38 4.07 2.22
CA CYS A 97 -0.34 3.24 1.64
C CYS A 97 1.04 3.89 1.77
N HIS A 98 1.15 5.18 1.45
CA HIS A 98 2.39 5.92 1.66
C HIS A 98 2.78 5.99 3.14
N GLN A 99 1.82 6.30 4.04
CA GLN A 99 2.08 6.35 5.48
C GLN A 99 2.59 5.02 6.02
N ALA A 100 1.93 3.90 5.69
CA ALA A 100 2.33 2.57 6.10
C ALA A 100 3.76 2.22 5.70
N THR A 101 4.12 2.58 4.47
CA THR A 101 5.47 2.34 3.94
C THR A 101 6.51 3.17 4.69
N LEU A 102 6.22 4.44 4.94
CA LEU A 102 7.12 5.34 5.68
C LEU A 102 7.27 4.96 7.17
N GLU A 103 6.21 4.48 7.81
CA GLU A 103 6.25 3.96 9.19
C GLU A 103 7.19 2.76 9.32
N ARG A 104 7.29 1.94 8.26
CA ARG A 104 8.23 0.82 8.18
C ARG A 104 9.63 1.22 7.69
N LYS A 105 9.90 2.53 7.57
CA LYS A 105 11.18 3.09 7.10
C LYS A 105 11.57 2.57 5.71
N LYS A 106 10.56 2.35 4.85
CA LYS A 106 10.73 1.92 3.47
C LYS A 106 10.40 3.04 2.49
N GLN A 107 10.90 2.91 1.26
CA GLN A 107 10.70 3.88 0.18
C GLN A 107 9.33 3.70 -0.48
N THR A 108 8.75 4.80 -0.93
CA THR A 108 7.51 4.79 -1.71
C THR A 108 7.56 5.84 -2.82
N ILE A 109 6.80 5.62 -3.87
CA ILE A 109 6.72 6.49 -5.04
C ILE A 109 5.33 7.08 -5.13
N ALA A 110 5.25 8.40 -5.16
CA ALA A 110 3.99 9.08 -5.44
C ALA A 110 3.99 9.59 -6.89
N VAL A 111 3.06 9.07 -7.70
CA VAL A 111 2.87 9.57 -9.07
C VAL A 111 1.82 10.67 -9.05
N LEU A 112 2.12 11.84 -9.60
CA LEU A 112 1.24 13.01 -9.54
C LEU A 112 0.63 13.34 -10.92
N GLY A 113 -0.58 13.85 -10.92
CA GLY A 113 -1.24 14.42 -12.11
C GLY A 113 -1.09 15.95 -12.19
N THR A 114 -0.02 16.48 -11.61
CA THR A 114 0.32 17.91 -11.49
C THR A 114 1.83 18.09 -11.63
N GLY A 115 2.34 19.32 -11.71
CA GLY A 115 3.77 19.59 -11.47
C GLY A 115 4.21 19.14 -10.08
N LEU A 116 5.53 19.02 -9.88
CA LEU A 116 6.15 18.54 -8.64
C LEU A 116 6.59 19.66 -7.70
N ASP A 117 6.41 20.91 -8.08
CA ASP A 117 6.62 22.08 -7.25
C ASP A 117 5.54 22.17 -6.14
N GLU A 118 5.88 22.71 -4.99
CA GLU A 118 5.02 22.74 -3.81
C GLU A 118 3.65 23.40 -4.05
N LYS A 119 3.59 24.40 -4.94
CA LYS A 119 2.35 25.10 -5.29
C LYS A 119 1.43 24.27 -6.18
N SER A 120 2.00 23.36 -6.97
CA SER A 120 1.27 22.50 -7.91
C SER A 120 0.83 21.16 -7.27
N ILE A 121 1.54 20.65 -6.26
CA ILE A 121 1.20 19.38 -5.59
C ILE A 121 -0.25 19.39 -5.11
N TYR A 122 -1.00 18.35 -5.47
CA TYR A 122 -2.39 18.17 -5.09
C TYR A 122 -2.67 16.74 -4.58
N PRO A 123 -3.40 16.59 -3.45
CA PRO A 123 -4.00 17.66 -2.65
C PRO A 123 -2.97 18.37 -1.75
N GLN A 124 -3.21 19.64 -1.47
CA GLN A 124 -2.33 20.43 -0.59
C GLN A 124 -2.28 19.87 0.84
N SER A 125 -3.32 19.17 1.29
CA SER A 125 -3.32 18.46 2.58
C SER A 125 -2.23 17.39 2.68
N ASN A 126 -1.76 16.85 1.56
CA ASN A 126 -0.73 15.83 1.49
C ASN A 126 0.67 16.39 1.16
N LEU A 127 0.85 17.72 1.17
CA LEU A 127 2.15 18.33 0.90
C LEU A 127 3.22 17.84 1.90
N LYS A 128 2.91 17.80 3.19
CA LYS A 128 3.83 17.26 4.21
C LYS A 128 4.17 15.79 3.99
N LEU A 129 3.22 15.01 3.52
CA LEU A 129 3.46 13.61 3.17
C LEU A 129 4.38 13.50 1.95
N ALA A 130 4.17 14.34 0.93
CA ALA A 130 5.04 14.40 -0.24
C ALA A 130 6.50 14.75 0.14
N GLN A 131 6.69 15.74 1.02
CA GLN A 131 8.00 16.10 1.55
C GLN A 131 8.64 14.94 2.32
N LYS A 132 7.88 14.27 3.19
CA LYS A 132 8.36 13.11 3.95
C LYS A 132 8.75 11.93 3.05
N ILE A 133 8.03 11.70 1.94
CA ILE A 133 8.40 10.69 0.94
C ILE A 133 9.81 10.97 0.39
N ILE A 134 10.09 12.21 0.03
CA ILE A 134 11.40 12.63 -0.50
C ILE A 134 12.49 12.48 0.57
N GLU A 135 12.27 13.00 1.77
CA GLU A 135 13.22 12.95 2.89
C GLU A 135 13.62 11.53 3.29
N THR A 136 12.75 10.56 3.08
CA THR A 136 12.99 9.15 3.39
C THR A 136 13.58 8.34 2.23
N GLY A 137 14.02 9.02 1.16
CA GLY A 137 14.67 8.41 0.01
C GLY A 137 13.70 7.84 -1.04
N GLY A 138 12.41 8.18 -0.94
CA GLY A 138 11.44 7.95 -2.01
C GLY A 138 11.41 9.10 -3.01
N CYS A 139 10.48 9.07 -3.95
CA CYS A 139 10.34 10.15 -4.93
C CYS A 139 8.90 10.46 -5.32
N LEU A 140 8.75 11.64 -5.90
CA LEU A 140 7.56 12.06 -6.63
C LEU A 140 7.84 11.98 -8.13
N ILE A 141 6.87 11.49 -8.90
CA ILE A 141 6.98 11.35 -10.37
C ILE A 141 5.80 12.03 -11.03
N SER A 142 6.06 12.73 -12.14
CA SER A 142 5.01 13.32 -12.98
C SER A 142 5.42 13.35 -14.44
N GLU A 143 4.44 13.39 -15.35
CA GLU A 143 4.66 13.72 -16.77
C GLU A 143 4.42 15.21 -17.07
N TYR A 144 4.07 15.99 -16.05
CA TYR A 144 3.73 17.41 -16.18
C TYR A 144 4.84 18.28 -15.65
N PRO A 145 5.23 19.35 -16.38
CA PRO A 145 6.23 20.30 -15.94
C PRO A 145 5.76 21.08 -14.70
N GLU A 146 6.72 21.73 -14.05
CA GLU A 146 6.49 22.65 -12.94
C GLU A 146 5.43 23.69 -13.27
N GLY A 147 4.62 24.08 -12.28
CA GLY A 147 3.50 25.03 -12.45
C GLY A 147 2.21 24.40 -13.00
N THR A 148 2.22 23.13 -13.43
CA THR A 148 1.02 22.49 -13.97
C THR A 148 0.03 22.14 -12.87
N ARG A 149 -1.20 22.65 -12.97
CA ARG A 149 -2.29 22.36 -12.03
C ARG A 149 -3.04 21.09 -12.42
N GLY A 150 -3.51 20.34 -11.42
CA GLY A 150 -4.33 19.16 -11.65
C GLY A 150 -5.71 19.47 -12.21
N THR A 151 -6.17 18.65 -13.14
CA THR A 151 -7.47 18.74 -13.79
C THR A 151 -8.18 17.39 -13.76
N GLN A 152 -9.47 17.39 -14.12
CA GLN A 152 -10.23 16.14 -14.29
C GLN A 152 -9.66 15.21 -15.38
N PHE A 153 -8.79 15.71 -16.27
CA PHE A 153 -8.14 14.93 -17.32
C PHE A 153 -6.76 14.41 -16.89
N THR A 154 -5.96 15.22 -16.20
CA THR A 154 -4.59 14.86 -15.82
C THR A 154 -4.55 13.72 -14.79
N PHE A 155 -5.51 13.66 -13.84
CA PHE A 155 -5.55 12.58 -12.86
C PHE A 155 -5.85 11.19 -13.48
N PRO A 156 -6.87 11.01 -14.36
CA PRO A 156 -7.07 9.73 -15.04
C PRO A 156 -5.92 9.36 -15.97
N GLN A 157 -5.30 10.34 -16.64
CA GLN A 157 -4.18 10.11 -17.53
C GLN A 157 -2.94 9.64 -16.77
N ARG A 158 -2.66 10.24 -15.61
CA ARG A 158 -1.57 9.85 -14.72
C ARG A 158 -1.67 8.38 -14.28
N ASN A 159 -2.88 7.84 -14.12
CA ASN A 159 -3.07 6.48 -13.59
C ASN A 159 -2.41 5.39 -14.46
N ARG A 160 -2.22 5.64 -15.77
CA ARG A 160 -1.46 4.72 -16.64
C ARG A 160 0.03 4.63 -16.27
N ILE A 161 0.55 5.66 -15.61
CA ILE A 161 1.93 5.68 -15.12
C ILE A 161 2.02 4.86 -13.82
N ILE A 162 1.05 4.99 -12.91
CA ILE A 162 0.99 4.18 -11.69
C ILE A 162 1.05 2.68 -12.03
N SER A 163 0.17 2.23 -12.92
CA SER A 163 0.17 0.83 -13.37
C SER A 163 1.40 0.49 -14.23
N GLY A 164 1.86 1.47 -15.03
CA GLY A 164 2.96 1.27 -15.98
C GLY A 164 4.31 0.99 -15.34
N ILE A 165 4.61 1.60 -14.18
CA ILE A 165 5.83 1.37 -13.41
C ILE A 165 5.72 0.23 -12.41
N SER A 166 4.62 -0.52 -12.40
CA SER A 166 4.34 -1.51 -11.36
C SER A 166 4.18 -2.91 -11.94
N LEU A 167 4.60 -3.92 -11.18
CA LEU A 167 4.40 -5.34 -11.47
C LEU A 167 2.92 -5.72 -11.48
N GLY A 168 2.13 -5.08 -10.63
CA GLY A 168 0.70 -5.31 -10.49
C GLY A 168 0.01 -4.16 -9.76
N VAL A 169 -1.32 -4.21 -9.70
CA VAL A 169 -2.17 -3.18 -9.07
C VAL A 169 -3.14 -3.84 -8.12
N LEU A 170 -3.09 -3.47 -6.85
CA LEU A 170 -4.07 -3.82 -5.83
C LEU A 170 -5.11 -2.70 -5.68
N VAL A 171 -6.38 -3.07 -5.75
CA VAL A 171 -7.51 -2.18 -5.43
C VAL A 171 -8.12 -2.59 -4.10
N ILE A 172 -8.02 -1.72 -3.08
CA ILE A 172 -8.52 -2.00 -1.72
C ILE A 172 -10.01 -1.70 -1.61
N GLU A 173 -10.42 -0.49 -1.86
CA GLU A 173 -11.82 -0.06 -1.88
C GLU A 173 -12.08 0.82 -3.09
N ALA A 174 -13.19 0.60 -3.77
CA ALA A 174 -13.63 1.42 -4.90
C ALA A 174 -15.14 1.29 -5.13
N LYS A 175 -15.81 2.41 -5.36
CA LYS A 175 -17.18 2.39 -5.93
C LYS A 175 -17.12 2.01 -7.40
N GLU A 176 -18.26 1.62 -8.00
CA GLU A 176 -18.36 1.21 -9.41
C GLU A 176 -17.79 2.23 -10.42
N LYS A 177 -17.85 3.53 -10.10
CA LYS A 177 -17.32 4.62 -10.93
C LYS A 177 -16.16 5.32 -10.22
N SER A 178 -15.19 4.58 -9.72
CA SER A 178 -14.04 5.12 -9.00
C SER A 178 -12.83 5.31 -9.92
N GLY A 179 -12.03 6.36 -9.66
CA GLY A 179 -10.75 6.56 -10.35
C GLY A 179 -9.75 5.40 -10.14
N ALA A 180 -9.84 4.66 -9.04
CA ALA A 180 -9.02 3.48 -8.80
C ALA A 180 -9.29 2.36 -9.83
N LEU A 181 -10.53 2.22 -10.30
CA LEU A 181 -10.86 1.26 -11.35
C LEU A 181 -10.21 1.64 -12.69
N ILE A 182 -10.01 2.92 -12.97
CA ILE A 182 -9.27 3.38 -14.16
C ILE A 182 -7.83 2.87 -14.10
N THR A 183 -7.19 2.87 -12.93
CA THR A 183 -5.85 2.31 -12.75
C THR A 183 -5.82 0.81 -13.01
N ALA A 184 -6.83 0.06 -12.51
CA ALA A 184 -6.97 -1.37 -12.77
C ALA A 184 -7.21 -1.68 -14.26
N GLU A 185 -7.99 -0.85 -14.95
CA GLU A 185 -8.20 -0.98 -16.41
C GLU A 185 -6.91 -0.73 -17.19
N TRP A 186 -6.11 0.26 -16.80
CA TRP A 186 -4.80 0.47 -17.41
C TRP A 186 -3.87 -0.71 -17.15
N ALA A 187 -3.85 -1.25 -15.91
CA ALA A 187 -3.07 -2.44 -15.57
C ALA A 187 -3.42 -3.62 -16.50
N LYS A 188 -4.70 -3.93 -16.68
CA LYS A 188 -5.16 -4.98 -17.62
C LYS A 188 -4.69 -4.73 -19.06
N LYS A 189 -4.82 -3.48 -19.57
CA LYS A 189 -4.37 -3.11 -20.91
C LYS A 189 -2.84 -3.20 -21.09
N GLN A 190 -2.09 -3.09 -20.01
CA GLN A 190 -0.63 -3.15 -19.97
C GLN A 190 -0.10 -4.56 -19.67
N GLY A 191 -0.98 -5.56 -19.55
CA GLY A 191 -0.59 -6.93 -19.17
C GLY A 191 -0.14 -7.09 -17.72
N ARG A 192 -0.48 -6.14 -16.85
CA ARG A 192 -0.17 -6.21 -15.41
C ARG A 192 -1.23 -7.01 -14.67
N LYS A 193 -0.81 -7.73 -13.65
CA LYS A 193 -1.74 -8.45 -12.76
C LYS A 193 -2.59 -7.47 -11.96
N VAL A 194 -3.87 -7.79 -11.81
CA VAL A 194 -4.81 -6.99 -11.01
C VAL A 194 -5.26 -7.81 -9.83
N PHE A 195 -5.24 -7.17 -8.68
CA PHE A 195 -5.57 -7.73 -7.38
C PHE A 195 -6.68 -6.90 -6.74
N ALA A 196 -7.52 -7.53 -5.93
CA ALA A 196 -8.61 -6.82 -5.27
C ALA A 196 -8.91 -7.42 -3.88
N ILE A 197 -9.15 -6.54 -2.92
CA ILE A 197 -9.56 -6.91 -1.57
C ILE A 197 -11.06 -7.19 -1.55
N PRO A 198 -11.52 -8.34 -1.06
CA PRO A 198 -12.95 -8.58 -0.83
C PRO A 198 -13.44 -7.67 0.31
N GLY A 199 -14.73 -7.43 0.36
CA GLY A 199 -15.31 -6.61 1.42
C GLY A 199 -16.80 -6.90 1.62
N PRO A 200 -17.44 -6.25 2.60
CA PRO A 200 -18.85 -6.48 2.90
C PRO A 200 -19.75 -6.22 1.67
N ILE A 201 -20.67 -7.15 1.38
CA ILE A 201 -21.55 -7.09 0.19
C ILE A 201 -22.47 -5.86 0.17
N HIS A 202 -22.81 -5.32 1.34
CA HIS A 202 -23.63 -4.11 1.46
C HIS A 202 -22.84 -2.81 1.36
N SER A 203 -21.51 -2.86 1.37
CA SER A 203 -20.65 -1.68 1.21
C SER A 203 -20.58 -1.23 -0.24
N SER A 204 -20.88 0.04 -0.50
CA SER A 204 -20.70 0.61 -1.84
C SER A 204 -19.23 0.63 -2.27
N ASN A 205 -18.29 0.66 -1.31
CA ASN A 205 -16.86 0.64 -1.57
C ASN A 205 -16.33 -0.75 -1.96
N SER A 206 -17.08 -1.82 -1.70
CA SER A 206 -16.71 -3.19 -2.10
C SER A 206 -17.14 -3.52 -3.53
N ARG A 207 -18.04 -2.74 -4.13
CA ARG A 207 -18.61 -3.05 -5.46
C ARG A 207 -17.55 -3.07 -6.56
N GLY A 208 -16.60 -2.11 -6.53
CA GLY A 208 -15.49 -2.07 -7.48
C GLY A 208 -14.57 -3.29 -7.36
N PRO A 209 -14.01 -3.60 -6.18
CA PRO A 209 -13.25 -4.83 -5.94
C PRO A 209 -13.99 -6.10 -6.33
N HIS A 210 -15.27 -6.27 -5.94
CA HIS A 210 -16.08 -7.43 -6.33
C HIS A 210 -16.25 -7.56 -7.84
N LYS A 211 -16.44 -6.44 -8.56
CA LYS A 211 -16.47 -6.44 -10.03
C LYS A 211 -15.15 -6.92 -10.60
N LEU A 212 -14.01 -6.41 -10.10
CA LEU A 212 -12.68 -6.80 -10.57
C LEU A 212 -12.42 -8.30 -10.33
N ILE A 213 -12.79 -8.84 -9.16
CA ILE A 213 -12.66 -10.28 -8.84
C ILE A 213 -13.49 -11.12 -9.81
N LYS A 214 -14.75 -10.74 -10.07
CA LYS A 214 -15.61 -11.43 -11.07
C LYS A 214 -15.04 -11.36 -12.49
N GLU A 215 -14.25 -10.36 -12.81
CA GLU A 215 -13.56 -10.17 -14.09
C GLU A 215 -12.16 -10.82 -14.12
N GLY A 216 -11.81 -11.63 -13.11
CA GLY A 216 -10.57 -12.39 -13.05
C GLY A 216 -9.41 -11.72 -12.32
N ALA A 217 -9.64 -10.63 -11.57
CA ALA A 217 -8.63 -10.13 -10.65
C ALA A 217 -8.45 -11.12 -9.50
N LYS A 218 -7.19 -11.30 -9.06
CA LYS A 218 -6.86 -12.16 -7.92
C LYS A 218 -7.45 -11.58 -6.64
N LEU A 219 -8.23 -12.37 -5.92
CA LEU A 219 -8.68 -12.04 -4.58
C LEU A 219 -7.48 -12.06 -3.63
N VAL A 220 -7.38 -11.08 -2.75
CA VAL A 220 -6.30 -10.91 -1.78
C VAL A 220 -6.86 -10.79 -0.38
N GLU A 221 -6.39 -11.64 0.51
CA GLU A 221 -6.69 -11.60 1.94
C GLU A 221 -5.48 -11.11 2.76
N ASN A 222 -4.26 -11.33 2.24
CA ASN A 222 -3.00 -10.92 2.86
C ASN A 222 -1.92 -10.65 1.80
N ALA A 223 -0.76 -10.14 2.22
CA ALA A 223 0.33 -9.78 1.30
C ALA A 223 0.91 -11.00 0.55
N ASN A 224 0.92 -12.20 1.17
CA ASN A 224 1.46 -13.39 0.54
C ASN A 224 0.68 -13.83 -0.71
N ASP A 225 -0.63 -13.56 -0.78
CA ASP A 225 -1.42 -13.84 -1.99
C ASP A 225 -0.87 -13.08 -3.21
N ILE A 226 -0.33 -11.87 -2.98
CA ILE A 226 0.30 -11.05 -4.01
C ILE A 226 1.71 -11.56 -4.32
N LEU A 227 2.50 -11.82 -3.28
CA LEU A 227 3.89 -12.28 -3.43
C LEU A 227 3.95 -13.61 -4.18
N LEU A 228 3.13 -14.59 -3.80
CA LEU A 228 3.01 -15.88 -4.48
C LEU A 228 2.63 -15.71 -5.96
N GLU A 229 1.63 -14.89 -6.24
CA GLU A 229 1.17 -14.64 -7.61
C GLU A 229 2.23 -13.95 -8.47
N LEU A 230 3.13 -13.17 -7.86
CA LEU A 230 4.28 -12.52 -8.52
C LEU A 230 5.54 -13.39 -8.53
N ASN A 231 5.51 -14.61 -7.99
CA ASN A 231 6.65 -15.50 -7.79
C ASN A 231 7.77 -14.85 -6.95
N LEU A 232 7.39 -14.09 -5.93
CA LEU A 232 8.28 -13.46 -4.97
C LEU A 232 8.30 -14.28 -3.67
N PRO A 233 9.38 -14.18 -2.86
CA PRO A 233 9.44 -14.85 -1.57
C PRO A 233 8.32 -14.41 -0.64
N GLU A 234 7.68 -15.37 0.01
CA GLU A 234 6.65 -15.12 1.00
C GLU A 234 7.23 -14.51 2.26
N ILE A 235 6.40 -13.71 2.93
CA ILE A 235 6.68 -13.26 4.29
C ILE A 235 6.44 -14.46 5.20
N THR A 236 7.52 -15.06 5.69
CA THR A 236 7.42 -16.03 6.77
C THR A 236 7.25 -15.26 8.09
N ARG A 237 6.00 -15.19 8.55
CA ARG A 237 5.72 -14.80 9.93
C ARG A 237 5.72 -16.09 10.74
N PRO A 238 6.38 -16.13 11.90
CA PRO A 238 6.14 -17.25 12.80
C PRO A 238 4.64 -17.30 13.07
N ASP A 239 3.99 -18.40 12.70
CA ASP A 239 2.54 -18.60 12.79
C ASP A 239 2.00 -18.55 14.23
N LEU A 240 2.87 -18.36 15.20
CA LEU A 240 2.56 -18.31 16.60
C LEU A 240 3.10 -16.99 17.18
N VAL A 241 2.21 -16.06 17.42
CA VAL A 241 2.47 -14.99 18.38
C VAL A 241 2.49 -15.68 19.74
N GLU A 242 3.68 -16.18 20.15
CA GLU A 242 3.84 -16.80 21.47
C GLU A 242 3.86 -15.73 22.55
N GLY A 243 3.11 -15.96 23.61
CA GLY A 243 3.19 -15.20 24.85
C GLY A 243 4.48 -15.57 25.62
N GLU A 244 4.93 -14.66 26.47
CA GLU A 244 6.10 -14.89 27.33
C GLU A 244 5.73 -15.65 28.61
N ASN A 245 4.44 -15.73 28.91
CA ASN A 245 3.89 -16.43 30.07
C ASN A 245 2.57 -17.13 29.75
N ARG A 246 2.05 -17.87 30.72
CA ARG A 246 0.82 -18.66 30.58
C ARG A 246 -0.40 -17.80 30.26
N GLU A 247 -0.52 -16.65 30.90
CA GLU A 247 -1.68 -15.73 30.75
C GLU A 247 -1.69 -15.12 29.36
N GLU A 248 -0.53 -14.69 28.83
CA GLU A 248 -0.40 -14.20 27.47
C GLU A 248 -0.78 -15.26 26.45
N ASN A 249 -0.27 -16.50 26.62
CA ASN A 249 -0.60 -17.60 25.70
C ASN A 249 -2.07 -17.95 25.68
N LEU A 250 -2.76 -17.97 26.83
CA LEU A 250 -4.20 -18.23 26.91
C LEU A 250 -5.00 -17.15 26.16
N ILE A 251 -4.62 -15.87 26.29
CA ILE A 251 -5.30 -14.78 25.59
C ILE A 251 -5.05 -14.88 24.09
N LEU A 252 -3.81 -15.07 23.68
CA LEU A 252 -3.46 -15.22 22.26
C LEU A 252 -4.18 -16.43 21.62
N GLU A 253 -4.23 -17.56 22.32
CA GLU A 253 -4.97 -18.75 21.87
C GLU A 253 -6.46 -18.45 21.67
N SER A 254 -7.08 -17.70 22.59
CA SER A 254 -8.49 -17.33 22.48
C SER A 254 -8.81 -16.47 21.26
N LEU A 255 -7.82 -15.71 20.75
CA LEU A 255 -7.93 -14.78 19.62
C LEU A 255 -7.50 -15.38 18.27
N LYS A 256 -7.01 -16.63 18.21
CA LYS A 256 -6.52 -17.23 16.95
C LYS A 256 -7.56 -17.30 15.85
N GLU A 257 -8.79 -17.67 16.20
CA GLU A 257 -9.84 -17.94 15.22
C GLU A 257 -10.67 -16.70 14.88
N GLU A 258 -10.84 -15.79 15.85
CA GLU A 258 -11.70 -14.61 15.68
C GLU A 258 -11.32 -13.47 16.60
N SER A 259 -11.74 -12.26 16.23
CA SER A 259 -11.64 -11.08 17.11
C SER A 259 -12.70 -11.15 18.19
N LEU A 260 -12.31 -10.90 19.46
CA LEU A 260 -13.20 -11.06 20.60
C LEU A 260 -13.34 -9.78 21.43
N TYR A 261 -14.52 -9.58 22.00
CA TYR A 261 -14.70 -8.63 23.11
C TYR A 261 -13.95 -9.10 24.36
N ILE A 262 -13.48 -8.16 25.17
CA ILE A 262 -12.76 -8.48 26.41
C ILE A 262 -13.53 -9.45 27.31
N ASP A 263 -14.85 -9.31 27.41
CA ASP A 263 -15.69 -10.20 28.21
C ASP A 263 -15.68 -11.64 27.70
N LYS A 264 -15.60 -11.84 26.37
CA LYS A 264 -15.47 -13.17 25.76
C LYS A 264 -14.08 -13.77 25.97
N ILE A 265 -13.04 -12.93 26.00
CA ILE A 265 -11.68 -13.36 26.34
C ILE A 265 -11.66 -13.85 27.79
N ILE A 266 -12.30 -13.13 28.72
CA ILE A 266 -12.42 -13.53 30.11
C ILE A 266 -13.14 -14.88 30.23
N GLU A 267 -14.27 -15.04 29.52
CA GLU A 267 -15.05 -16.28 29.50
C GLU A 267 -14.25 -17.47 28.96
N LYS A 268 -13.56 -17.30 27.81
CA LYS A 268 -12.77 -18.36 27.16
C LYS A 268 -11.52 -18.74 27.99
N THR A 269 -10.80 -17.75 28.52
CA THR A 269 -9.56 -17.98 29.25
C THR A 269 -9.77 -18.39 30.70
N LYS A 270 -10.92 -18.11 31.28
CA LYS A 270 -11.24 -18.27 32.71
C LYS A 270 -10.28 -17.54 33.64
N LEU A 271 -9.57 -16.54 33.14
CA LEU A 271 -8.69 -15.68 33.92
C LEU A 271 -9.53 -14.59 34.62
N PRO A 272 -9.07 -14.11 35.80
CA PRO A 272 -9.69 -12.94 36.43
C PRO A 272 -9.67 -11.71 35.50
N ALA A 273 -10.74 -10.92 35.51
CA ALA A 273 -10.89 -9.75 34.63
C ALA A 273 -9.71 -8.76 34.74
N ALA A 274 -9.18 -8.54 35.96
CA ALA A 274 -8.01 -7.69 36.17
C ALA A 274 -6.74 -8.22 35.49
N ILE A 275 -6.54 -9.56 35.49
CA ILE A 275 -5.41 -10.20 34.79
C ILE A 275 -5.59 -10.08 33.28
N VAL A 276 -6.79 -10.33 32.77
CA VAL A 276 -7.05 -10.18 31.33
C VAL A 276 -6.80 -8.74 30.88
N ALA A 277 -7.31 -7.74 31.60
CA ALA A 277 -7.14 -6.34 31.25
C ALA A 277 -5.65 -5.90 31.25
N SER A 278 -4.89 -6.29 32.27
CA SER A 278 -3.46 -5.96 32.35
C SER A 278 -2.63 -6.70 31.28
N THR A 279 -2.92 -7.96 31.03
CA THR A 279 -2.21 -8.76 30.01
C THR A 279 -2.54 -8.29 28.61
N ILE A 280 -3.79 -7.92 28.33
CA ILE A 280 -4.19 -7.30 27.06
C ILE A 280 -3.40 -6.00 26.81
N ALA A 281 -3.30 -5.12 27.82
CA ALA A 281 -2.52 -3.89 27.69
C ALA A 281 -1.05 -4.17 27.37
N ILE A 282 -0.45 -5.17 28.04
CA ILE A 282 0.94 -5.58 27.77
C ILE A 282 1.09 -6.15 26.36
N LEU A 283 0.19 -7.03 25.93
CA LEU A 283 0.19 -7.60 24.57
C LEU A 283 0.00 -6.55 23.49
N GLU A 284 -0.81 -5.52 23.74
CA GLU A 284 -1.00 -4.38 22.84
C GLU A 284 0.28 -3.51 22.75
N ILE A 285 0.93 -3.21 23.89
CA ILE A 285 2.22 -2.51 23.91
C ILE A 285 3.31 -3.32 23.19
N LYS A 286 3.34 -4.64 23.36
CA LYS A 286 4.24 -5.54 22.64
C LYS A 286 3.86 -5.69 21.15
N GLY A 287 2.74 -5.13 20.70
CA GLY A 287 2.26 -5.23 19.34
C GLY A 287 1.78 -6.61 18.94
N LYS A 288 1.54 -7.53 19.90
CA LYS A 288 1.05 -8.89 19.65
C LYS A 288 -0.45 -8.96 19.40
N ILE A 289 -1.21 -8.01 19.95
CA ILE A 289 -2.63 -7.82 19.68
C ILE A 289 -2.93 -6.35 19.38
N ARG A 290 -4.11 -6.09 18.83
CA ARG A 290 -4.60 -4.73 18.55
C ARG A 290 -6.05 -4.56 18.98
N ASN A 291 -6.39 -3.36 19.44
CA ASN A 291 -7.77 -2.98 19.70
C ASN A 291 -8.43 -2.50 18.40
N LEU A 292 -9.53 -3.13 18.02
CA LEU A 292 -10.34 -2.76 16.83
C LEU A 292 -11.39 -1.68 17.11
N GLY A 293 -11.44 -1.19 18.36
CA GLY A 293 -12.47 -0.30 18.87
C GLY A 293 -13.54 -1.05 19.66
N GLY A 294 -14.19 -0.36 20.63
CA GLY A 294 -15.27 -0.95 21.45
C GLY A 294 -14.85 -2.15 22.30
N ASN A 295 -13.58 -2.19 22.77
CA ASN A 295 -13.01 -3.30 23.53
C ASN A 295 -13.01 -4.66 22.78
N ILE A 296 -12.92 -4.62 21.44
CA ILE A 296 -12.71 -5.79 20.61
C ILE A 296 -11.21 -5.89 20.28
N TYR A 297 -10.64 -7.06 20.50
CA TYR A 297 -9.23 -7.34 20.28
C TYR A 297 -9.03 -8.42 19.23
N ALA A 298 -7.95 -8.31 18.48
CA ALA A 298 -7.50 -9.28 17.49
C ALA A 298 -5.99 -9.48 17.59
N ILE A 299 -5.49 -10.64 17.16
CA ILE A 299 -4.06 -10.84 16.98
C ILE A 299 -3.53 -9.81 15.98
N SER A 300 -2.40 -9.19 16.31
CA SER A 300 -1.67 -8.32 15.41
C SER A 300 -0.72 -9.19 14.59
N HIS A 301 -0.98 -9.33 13.33
CA HIS A 301 -0.06 -9.98 12.39
C HIS A 301 1.04 -8.99 11.97
N ARG A 302 1.76 -8.43 12.97
CA ARG A 302 2.92 -7.58 12.70
C ARG A 302 4.17 -8.36 12.44
#